data_1633674891cd627a2bc8d40c53172198
#
_entry.id   1633674891cd627a2bc8d40c53172198
#
_cell.length_a   1.000
_cell.length_b   1.000
_cell.length_c   1.000
_cell.angle_alpha   90.00
_cell.angle_beta   90.00
_cell.angle_gamma   90.00
#
_symmetry.space_group_name_H-M   'P 1'
#
loop_
_entity.id
_entity.type
_entity.pdbx_description
1 polymer ?
#
loop_
_entity_poly.entity_id
_entity_poly.type
_entity_poly.pdbx_seq_one_letter_code
_entity_poly.pdbx_strand_id
1 'polypeptide(L)'
;MIQLNCFKKVNENGLIDYHLPSDKGFENINTKEGTIIGCHQSQKNNLTWFACRKSSHEIRIEVRDEQNFQSYYLDLEDNFLDSEVTFKGFSDNRIIVSLTAGQDGSQDFCLEFLNHELNVRHKFPRNLAYVFSTDEESSLLVNFYSTEFYIISNIDFQIKFSQRFPVFEQDEVSNVWKINNSYGVFSTTEERWFVFHLKTLELVDEMKLEKCHGEYSGVDTLFQTSNQLIFRCYQYNEGTKEVEYMSVEKKDLESMIEQSR
;
A
#
# COMPACT_ATOMS: atom_id res chain seq x y z
N MET A 1 1.27 18.16 -1.50
CA MET A 1 1.69 17.87 -2.89
C MET A 1 0.99 16.58 -3.27
N ILE A 2 0.09 16.62 -4.24
CA ILE A 2 -0.66 15.42 -4.68
C ILE A 2 0.35 14.53 -5.39
N GLN A 3 0.55 13.32 -4.88
CA GLN A 3 1.34 12.31 -5.56
C GLN A 3 0.54 11.87 -6.79
N LEU A 4 0.97 12.29 -7.98
CA LEU A 4 0.35 11.87 -9.23
C LEU A 4 0.82 10.45 -9.51
N ASN A 5 0.01 9.48 -9.14
CA ASN A 5 0.19 8.10 -9.56
C ASN A 5 -0.27 7.97 -11.02
N CYS A 6 0.23 6.96 -11.73
CA CYS A 6 -0.31 6.60 -13.03
C CYS A 6 -1.81 6.36 -12.92
N PHE A 7 -2.57 6.94 -13.83
CA PHE A 7 -4.02 6.74 -13.86
C PHE A 7 -4.34 5.47 -14.65
N LYS A 8 -5.12 4.60 -14.03
CA LYS A 8 -5.65 3.38 -14.65
C LYS A 8 -6.94 3.76 -15.39
N LYS A 9 -6.97 3.55 -16.70
CA LYS A 9 -8.17 3.72 -17.51
C LYS A 9 -8.45 2.40 -18.23
N VAL A 10 -9.69 1.94 -18.15
CA VAL A 10 -10.16 0.80 -18.95
C VAL A 10 -10.58 1.35 -20.31
N ASN A 11 -9.97 0.89 -21.39
CA ASN A 11 -10.35 1.27 -22.74
C ASN A 11 -11.62 0.54 -23.21
N GLU A 12 -12.11 0.87 -24.40
CA GLU A 12 -13.33 0.30 -24.99
C GLU A 12 -13.27 -1.22 -25.16
N ASN A 13 -12.08 -1.81 -25.17
CA ASN A 13 -11.86 -3.26 -25.31
C ASN A 13 -11.68 -3.96 -23.96
N GLY A 14 -11.88 -3.27 -22.83
CA GLY A 14 -11.68 -3.82 -21.49
C GLY A 14 -10.20 -3.93 -21.07
N LEU A 15 -9.26 -3.45 -21.89
CA LEU A 15 -7.85 -3.38 -21.53
C LEU A 15 -7.57 -2.18 -20.66
N ILE A 16 -6.59 -2.33 -19.77
CA ILE A 16 -6.17 -1.27 -18.87
C ILE A 16 -5.05 -0.48 -19.53
N ASP A 17 -5.31 0.80 -19.80
CA ASP A 17 -4.30 1.74 -20.26
C ASP A 17 -3.80 2.56 -19.07
N TYR A 18 -2.48 2.65 -18.94
CA TYR A 18 -1.83 3.51 -17.96
C TYR A 18 -1.32 4.77 -18.65
N HIS A 19 -1.60 5.91 -18.01
CA HIS A 19 -1.18 7.20 -18.49
C HIS A 19 -0.30 7.87 -17.44
N LEU A 20 0.84 8.42 -17.86
CA LEU A 20 1.62 9.36 -17.05
C LEU A 20 1.13 10.78 -17.30
N PRO A 21 1.01 11.61 -16.25
CA PRO A 21 0.83 13.04 -16.44
C PRO A 21 2.08 13.60 -17.13
N SER A 22 1.90 14.30 -18.23
CA SER A 22 2.94 15.09 -18.87
C SER A 22 2.50 16.53 -18.96
N ASP A 23 3.39 17.46 -19.30
CA ASP A 23 3.06 18.87 -19.55
C ASP A 23 2.06 19.05 -20.72
N LYS A 24 1.88 18.00 -21.52
CA LYS A 24 0.95 17.94 -22.65
C LYS A 24 -0.33 17.14 -22.36
N GLY A 25 -0.53 16.68 -21.11
CA GLY A 25 -1.60 15.77 -20.72
C GLY A 25 -1.09 14.36 -20.40
N PHE A 26 -1.95 13.36 -20.55
CA PHE A 26 -1.60 11.97 -20.30
C PHE A 26 -1.05 11.33 -21.57
N GLU A 27 0.14 10.73 -21.50
CA GLU A 27 0.72 9.92 -22.57
C GLU A 27 0.43 8.45 -22.33
N ASN A 28 0.04 7.74 -23.39
CA ASN A 28 -0.11 6.27 -23.36
C ASN A 28 1.27 5.64 -23.22
N ILE A 29 1.43 4.82 -22.19
CA ILE A 29 2.64 4.05 -21.97
C ILE A 29 2.42 2.67 -22.61
N ASN A 30 2.77 2.56 -23.89
CA ASN A 30 2.80 1.27 -24.56
C ASN A 30 4.17 0.65 -24.38
N THR A 31 4.26 -0.46 -23.66
CA THR A 31 5.46 -1.29 -23.67
C THR A 31 5.35 -2.32 -24.81
N LYS A 32 6.46 -2.57 -25.49
CA LYS A 32 6.50 -3.58 -26.56
C LYS A 32 6.35 -5.02 -26.07
N GLU A 33 6.34 -5.25 -24.75
CA GLU A 33 6.59 -6.57 -24.16
C GLU A 33 5.50 -7.11 -23.23
N GLY A 34 4.30 -6.55 -23.21
CA GLY A 34 3.21 -7.11 -22.40
C GLY A 34 2.21 -6.08 -21.90
N THR A 35 1.22 -6.56 -21.16
CA THR A 35 0.20 -5.72 -20.54
C THR A 35 0.78 -5.06 -19.29
N ILE A 36 0.76 -3.73 -19.22
CA ILE A 36 1.13 -3.00 -18.00
C ILE A 36 0.05 -3.25 -16.95
N ILE A 37 0.46 -3.74 -15.80
CA ILE A 37 -0.40 -4.07 -14.66
C ILE A 37 -0.13 -3.20 -13.42
N GLY A 38 0.92 -2.38 -13.44
CA GLY A 38 1.23 -1.42 -12.41
C GLY A 38 2.27 -0.41 -12.85
N CYS A 39 2.25 0.78 -12.25
CA CYS A 39 3.33 1.73 -12.41
C CYS A 39 3.49 2.65 -11.19
N HIS A 40 4.69 3.21 -11.03
CA HIS A 40 5.03 4.17 -9.99
C HIS A 40 6.09 5.15 -10.51
N GLN A 41 5.90 6.43 -10.28
CA GLN A 41 6.87 7.46 -10.60
C GLN A 41 7.50 8.02 -9.32
N SER A 42 8.81 7.92 -9.21
CA SER A 42 9.55 8.57 -8.13
C SER A 42 9.76 10.04 -8.46
N GLN A 43 9.27 10.92 -7.57
CA GLN A 43 9.40 12.37 -7.75
C GLN A 43 10.82 12.90 -7.50
N LYS A 44 11.69 12.11 -6.82
CA LYS A 44 12.99 12.59 -6.37
C LYS A 44 14.13 12.33 -7.37
N ASN A 45 14.05 11.23 -8.11
CA ASN A 45 15.18 10.74 -8.91
C ASN A 45 14.84 10.49 -10.38
N ASN A 46 13.70 10.97 -10.85
CA ASN A 46 13.22 10.80 -12.23
C ASN A 46 13.18 9.34 -12.72
N LEU A 47 12.94 8.40 -11.80
CA LEU A 47 12.75 7.01 -12.14
C LEU A 47 11.26 6.69 -12.26
N THR A 48 10.90 6.01 -13.33
CA THR A 48 9.56 5.46 -13.51
C THR A 48 9.63 3.94 -13.53
N TRP A 49 8.83 3.32 -12.69
CA TRP A 49 8.76 1.87 -12.50
C TRP A 49 7.48 1.34 -13.13
N PHE A 50 7.59 0.27 -13.88
CA PHE A 50 6.47 -0.42 -14.51
C PHE A 50 6.49 -1.88 -14.15
N ALA A 51 5.31 -2.48 -14.03
CA ALA A 51 5.14 -3.92 -13.97
C ALA A 51 4.36 -4.36 -15.21
N CYS A 52 4.95 -5.28 -15.97
CA CYS A 52 4.36 -5.85 -17.17
C CYS A 52 4.16 -7.35 -16.98
N ARG A 53 2.95 -7.86 -17.21
CA ARG A 53 2.68 -9.28 -17.15
C ARG A 53 3.14 -9.94 -18.46
N LYS A 54 4.09 -10.86 -18.36
CA LYS A 54 4.59 -11.66 -19.47
C LYS A 54 3.83 -12.97 -19.62
N SER A 55 3.48 -13.59 -18.51
CA SER A 55 2.67 -14.81 -18.43
C SER A 55 1.92 -14.87 -17.11
N SER A 56 1.11 -15.90 -16.89
CA SER A 56 0.41 -16.11 -15.61
C SER A 56 1.34 -16.22 -14.40
N HIS A 57 2.61 -16.56 -14.60
CA HIS A 57 3.61 -16.78 -13.55
C HIS A 57 4.85 -15.90 -13.67
N GLU A 58 4.86 -14.93 -14.58
CA GLU A 58 6.04 -14.09 -14.79
C GLU A 58 5.65 -12.62 -14.96
N ILE A 59 6.26 -11.78 -14.15
CA ILE A 59 6.10 -10.33 -14.18
C ILE A 59 7.46 -9.71 -14.46
N ARG A 60 7.51 -8.87 -15.49
CA ARG A 60 8.69 -8.04 -15.75
C ARG A 60 8.55 -6.70 -15.09
N ILE A 61 9.53 -6.34 -14.29
CA ILE A 61 9.70 -4.98 -13.77
C ILE A 61 10.63 -4.24 -14.73
N GLU A 62 10.18 -3.09 -15.19
CA GLU A 62 10.96 -2.13 -15.95
C GLU A 62 11.20 -0.90 -15.09
N VAL A 63 12.44 -0.44 -15.00
CA VAL A 63 12.80 0.87 -14.48
C VAL A 63 13.25 1.72 -15.63
N ARG A 64 12.60 2.84 -15.82
CA ARG A 64 12.96 3.84 -16.81
C ARG A 64 13.63 5.01 -16.14
N ASP A 65 14.87 5.28 -16.54
CA ASP A 65 15.61 6.48 -16.17
C ASP A 65 15.25 7.57 -17.18
N GLU A 66 14.40 8.50 -16.75
CA GLU A 66 13.89 9.59 -17.60
C GLU A 66 14.99 10.62 -17.96
N GLN A 67 16.09 10.68 -17.20
CA GLN A 67 17.21 11.59 -17.51
C GLN A 67 18.08 11.04 -18.66
N ASN A 68 18.32 9.74 -18.62
CA ASN A 68 19.20 9.08 -19.60
C ASN A 68 18.44 8.38 -20.73
N PHE A 69 17.10 8.37 -20.69
CA PHE A 69 16.21 7.70 -21.64
C PHE A 69 16.55 6.21 -21.81
N GLN A 70 16.92 5.55 -20.70
CA GLN A 70 17.30 4.14 -20.68
C GLN A 70 16.31 3.35 -19.82
N SER A 71 16.09 2.11 -20.21
CA SER A 71 15.25 1.16 -19.47
C SER A 71 16.09 -0.03 -19.01
N TYR A 72 15.78 -0.49 -17.80
CA TYR A 72 16.40 -1.64 -17.17
C TYR A 72 15.32 -2.61 -16.73
N TYR A 73 15.57 -3.92 -16.82
CA TYR A 73 14.57 -4.93 -16.68
C TYR A 73 14.95 -5.98 -15.65
N LEU A 74 13.94 -6.49 -14.93
CA LEU A 74 14.06 -7.60 -14.00
C LEU A 74 12.80 -8.46 -14.10
N ASP A 75 12.96 -9.75 -14.31
CA ASP A 75 11.85 -10.68 -14.31
C ASP A 75 11.65 -11.26 -12.90
N LEU A 76 10.42 -11.19 -12.40
CA LEU A 76 10.01 -11.77 -11.12
C LEU A 76 9.11 -12.98 -11.40
N GLU A 77 9.35 -14.05 -10.64
CA GLU A 77 8.45 -15.19 -10.61
C GLU A 77 7.21 -14.83 -9.79
N ASP A 78 6.04 -14.96 -10.40
CA ASP A 78 4.75 -14.85 -9.73
C ASP A 78 4.33 -16.24 -9.24
N ASN A 79 4.46 -16.48 -7.94
CA ASN A 79 4.03 -17.72 -7.31
C ASN A 79 2.50 -17.86 -7.21
N PHE A 80 1.78 -16.81 -7.55
CA PHE A 80 0.34 -16.77 -7.64
C PHE A 80 -0.08 -16.71 -9.11
N LEU A 81 -1.28 -17.13 -9.39
CA LEU A 81 -1.86 -17.00 -10.71
C LEU A 81 -2.46 -15.59 -10.86
N ASP A 82 -1.99 -14.83 -11.83
CA ASP A 82 -2.55 -13.50 -12.16
C ASP A 82 -2.63 -12.50 -10.99
N SER A 83 -1.56 -12.39 -10.19
CA SER A 83 -1.51 -11.44 -9.06
C SER A 83 -1.74 -9.99 -9.51
N GLU A 84 -2.38 -9.22 -8.66
CA GLU A 84 -2.33 -7.76 -8.72
C GLU A 84 -0.95 -7.27 -8.29
N VAL A 85 -0.46 -6.23 -8.95
CA VAL A 85 0.83 -5.62 -8.62
C VAL A 85 0.62 -4.21 -8.11
N THR A 86 1.20 -3.94 -6.95
CA THR A 86 1.25 -2.59 -6.39
C THR A 86 2.69 -2.20 -6.08
N PHE A 87 2.97 -0.90 -6.23
CA PHE A 87 4.25 -0.31 -5.87
C PHE A 87 4.10 0.57 -4.65
N LYS A 88 5.05 0.45 -3.71
CA LYS A 88 5.15 1.32 -2.52
C LYS A 88 6.55 1.90 -2.47
N GLY A 89 6.65 3.22 -2.37
CA GLY A 89 7.94 3.91 -2.24
C GLY A 89 8.65 3.47 -0.96
N PHE A 90 9.96 3.22 -1.06
CA PHE A 90 10.77 2.83 0.09
C PHE A 90 11.90 3.83 0.34
N SER A 91 12.73 4.09 -0.67
CA SER A 91 13.79 5.12 -0.63
C SER A 91 14.06 5.62 -2.06
N ASP A 92 15.03 6.51 -2.23
CA ASP A 92 15.28 7.15 -3.53
C ASP A 92 15.59 6.14 -4.65
N ASN A 93 16.29 5.05 -4.34
CA ASN A 93 16.67 4.02 -5.31
C ASN A 93 16.04 2.65 -5.04
N ARG A 94 15.13 2.55 -4.08
CA ARG A 94 14.44 1.31 -3.70
C ARG A 94 12.95 1.46 -3.74
N ILE A 95 12.27 0.39 -4.13
CA ILE A 95 10.82 0.30 -4.15
C ILE A 95 10.37 -1.06 -3.62
N ILE A 96 9.23 -1.09 -2.98
CA ILE A 96 8.56 -2.35 -2.66
C ILE A 96 7.58 -2.66 -3.77
N VAL A 97 7.66 -3.87 -4.29
CA VAL A 97 6.70 -4.46 -5.22
C VAL A 97 5.93 -5.53 -4.48
N SER A 98 4.62 -5.35 -4.37
CA SER A 98 3.71 -6.32 -3.77
C SER A 98 2.95 -7.06 -4.87
N LEU A 99 3.01 -8.39 -4.85
CA LEU A 99 2.19 -9.29 -5.64
C LEU A 99 1.08 -9.82 -4.73
N THR A 100 -0.19 -9.59 -5.08
CA THR A 100 -1.34 -9.97 -4.25
C THR A 100 -2.33 -10.76 -5.08
N ALA A 101 -2.75 -11.91 -4.60
CA ALA A 101 -3.71 -12.80 -5.25
C ALA A 101 -4.92 -13.10 -4.35
N GLY A 102 -5.55 -12.06 -3.84
CA GLY A 102 -6.75 -12.17 -3.01
C GLY A 102 -6.53 -13.11 -1.80
N GLN A 103 -7.33 -14.16 -1.72
CA GLN A 103 -7.25 -15.15 -0.62
C GLN A 103 -6.00 -16.04 -0.67
N ASP A 104 -5.32 -16.13 -1.81
CA ASP A 104 -4.11 -16.96 -1.96
C ASP A 104 -2.89 -16.31 -1.28
N GLY A 105 -2.98 -15.04 -0.90
CA GLY A 105 -1.99 -14.33 -0.12
C GLY A 105 -1.22 -13.26 -0.89
N SER A 106 -0.08 -12.88 -0.34
CA SER A 106 0.78 -11.84 -0.91
C SER A 106 2.26 -12.19 -0.81
N GLN A 107 3.06 -11.59 -1.70
CA GLN A 107 4.50 -11.69 -1.71
C GLN A 107 5.10 -10.33 -2.03
N ASP A 108 5.90 -9.79 -1.11
CA ASP A 108 6.55 -8.50 -1.28
C ASP A 108 8.04 -8.68 -1.60
N PHE A 109 8.55 -7.80 -2.46
CA PHE A 109 9.94 -7.71 -2.85
C PHE A 109 10.43 -6.29 -2.66
N CYS A 110 11.60 -6.11 -2.04
CA CYS A 110 12.33 -4.86 -2.12
C CYS A 110 13.27 -4.92 -3.33
N LEU A 111 13.03 -4.05 -4.30
CA LEU A 111 13.89 -3.90 -5.47
C LEU A 111 14.79 -2.68 -5.28
N GLU A 112 16.01 -2.77 -5.75
CA GLU A 112 17.01 -1.70 -5.74
C GLU A 112 17.52 -1.44 -7.15
N PHE A 113 17.51 -0.15 -7.55
CA PHE A 113 18.13 0.31 -8.78
C PHE A 113 19.37 1.12 -8.42
N LEU A 114 20.55 0.59 -8.71
CA LEU A 114 21.82 1.21 -8.37
C LEU A 114 22.87 0.91 -9.45
N ASN A 115 23.65 1.91 -9.85
CA ASN A 115 24.71 1.78 -10.85
C ASN A 115 24.24 1.16 -12.19
N HIS A 116 23.05 1.53 -12.64
CA HIS A 116 22.41 0.99 -13.84
C HIS A 116 22.07 -0.51 -13.78
N GLU A 117 21.91 -1.04 -12.58
CA GLU A 117 21.48 -2.41 -12.35
C GLU A 117 20.22 -2.44 -11.52
N LEU A 118 19.27 -3.29 -11.90
CA LEU A 118 18.04 -3.54 -11.19
C LEU A 118 18.10 -4.94 -10.55
N ASN A 119 18.00 -4.99 -9.23
CA ASN A 119 18.17 -6.22 -8.45
C ASN A 119 17.08 -6.41 -7.40
N VAL A 120 16.80 -7.67 -7.05
CA VAL A 120 16.04 -8.01 -5.84
C VAL A 120 16.99 -7.87 -4.64
N ARG A 121 16.76 -6.86 -3.83
CA ARG A 121 17.52 -6.63 -2.59
C ARG A 121 17.04 -7.55 -1.47
N HIS A 122 15.73 -7.76 -1.39
CA HIS A 122 15.12 -8.63 -0.38
C HIS A 122 13.78 -9.18 -0.87
N LYS A 123 13.51 -10.43 -0.50
CA LYS A 123 12.19 -11.07 -0.66
C LYS A 123 11.63 -11.33 0.73
N PHE A 124 10.52 -10.69 1.06
CA PHE A 124 9.88 -10.86 2.36
C PHE A 124 9.23 -12.26 2.44
N PRO A 125 9.04 -12.79 3.65
CA PRO A 125 8.25 -14.00 3.83
C PRO A 125 6.84 -13.84 3.23
N ARG A 126 6.27 -14.94 2.74
CA ARG A 126 4.90 -14.94 2.20
C ARG A 126 3.90 -14.48 3.26
N ASN A 127 2.92 -13.70 2.85
CA ASN A 127 1.88 -13.08 3.68
C ASN A 127 2.38 -12.06 4.71
N LEU A 128 3.65 -11.71 4.67
CA LEU A 128 4.20 -10.62 5.46
C LEU A 128 4.36 -9.39 4.56
N ALA A 129 3.36 -8.53 4.62
CA ALA A 129 3.27 -7.39 3.72
C ALA A 129 3.95 -6.14 4.30
N TYR A 130 4.76 -5.49 3.47
CA TYR A 130 5.26 -4.15 3.78
C TYR A 130 4.09 -3.14 3.75
N VAL A 131 4.02 -2.31 4.77
CA VAL A 131 2.98 -1.27 4.86
C VAL A 131 3.56 0.10 4.56
N PHE A 132 4.50 0.57 5.38
CA PHE A 132 5.18 1.87 5.21
C PHE A 132 6.45 1.96 6.06
N SER A 133 7.30 2.96 5.77
CA SER A 133 8.43 3.31 6.65
C SER A 133 7.93 4.08 7.86
N THR A 134 8.25 3.58 9.06
CA THR A 134 7.93 4.26 10.32
C THR A 134 8.83 5.48 10.53
N ASP A 135 10.11 5.32 10.18
CA ASP A 135 11.14 6.35 10.16
C ASP A 135 12.22 6.02 9.10
N GLU A 136 13.36 6.72 9.10
CA GLU A 136 14.45 6.50 8.14
C GLU A 136 15.12 5.13 8.29
N GLU A 137 15.10 4.56 9.51
CA GLU A 137 15.80 3.31 9.84
C GLU A 137 14.89 2.09 9.94
N SER A 138 13.57 2.29 9.94
CA SER A 138 12.62 1.25 10.27
C SER A 138 11.37 1.29 9.39
N SER A 139 10.81 0.11 9.15
CA SER A 139 9.54 -0.07 8.44
C SER A 139 8.63 -1.02 9.20
N LEU A 140 7.33 -0.85 8.95
CA LEU A 140 6.27 -1.72 9.44
C LEU A 140 5.93 -2.77 8.39
N LEU A 141 5.94 -4.03 8.83
CA LEU A 141 5.35 -5.16 8.14
C LEU A 141 4.16 -5.68 8.93
N VAL A 142 3.19 -6.23 8.25
CA VAL A 142 2.00 -6.82 8.86
C VAL A 142 1.69 -8.16 8.23
N ASN A 143 1.41 -9.15 9.08
CA ASN A 143 0.74 -10.36 8.66
C ASN A 143 -0.76 -10.16 8.85
N PHE A 144 -1.47 -9.92 7.74
CA PHE A 144 -2.89 -9.61 7.77
C PHE A 144 -3.76 -10.76 8.32
N TYR A 145 -3.30 -12.01 8.19
CA TYR A 145 -4.05 -13.19 8.65
C TYR A 145 -3.87 -13.51 10.15
N SER A 146 -2.84 -12.96 10.81
CA SER A 146 -2.51 -13.32 12.20
C SER A 146 -2.54 -12.15 13.17
N THR A 147 -2.94 -10.97 12.73
CA THR A 147 -2.88 -9.72 13.53
C THR A 147 -1.49 -9.45 14.13
N GLU A 148 -0.44 -9.90 13.46
CA GLU A 148 0.93 -9.76 13.93
C GLU A 148 1.66 -8.68 13.13
N PHE A 149 2.25 -7.75 13.87
CA PHE A 149 2.96 -6.58 13.35
C PHE A 149 4.45 -6.71 13.64
N TYR A 150 5.27 -6.26 12.70
CA TYR A 150 6.72 -6.36 12.80
C TYR A 150 7.37 -5.03 12.47
N ILE A 151 8.30 -4.60 13.30
CA ILE A 151 9.23 -3.52 12.95
C ILE A 151 10.52 -4.15 12.44
N ILE A 152 10.90 -3.76 11.24
CA ILE A 152 12.13 -4.23 10.59
C ILE A 152 13.13 -3.08 10.40
N SER A 153 14.38 -3.43 10.26
CA SER A 153 15.44 -2.52 9.83
C SER A 153 15.36 -2.26 8.32
N ASN A 154 15.49 -1.01 7.90
CA ASN A 154 15.54 -0.62 6.49
C ASN A 154 16.89 -0.94 5.82
N ILE A 155 17.90 -1.29 6.60
CA ILE A 155 19.26 -1.57 6.12
C ILE A 155 19.39 -3.02 5.69
N ASP A 156 19.04 -3.95 6.58
CA ASP A 156 19.27 -5.39 6.42
C ASP A 156 17.99 -6.23 6.49
N PHE A 157 16.84 -5.59 6.65
CA PHE A 157 15.49 -6.19 6.73
C PHE A 157 15.32 -7.18 7.91
N GLN A 158 16.21 -7.11 8.91
CA GLN A 158 16.05 -7.92 10.12
C GLN A 158 14.89 -7.42 10.98
N ILE A 159 14.14 -8.35 11.58
CA ILE A 159 13.08 -8.02 12.53
C ILE A 159 13.73 -7.48 13.80
N LYS A 160 13.42 -6.22 14.13
CA LYS A 160 13.83 -5.56 15.38
C LYS A 160 12.87 -5.90 16.52
N PHE A 161 11.59 -5.98 16.21
CA PHE A 161 10.52 -6.21 17.18
C PHE A 161 9.27 -6.74 16.50
N SER A 162 8.49 -7.57 17.22
CA SER A 162 7.16 -8.00 16.78
C SER A 162 6.17 -7.97 17.92
N GLN A 163 4.92 -7.70 17.58
CA GLN A 163 3.80 -7.71 18.51
C GLN A 163 2.59 -8.35 17.85
N ARG A 164 2.01 -9.32 18.52
CA ARG A 164 0.69 -9.84 18.17
C ARG A 164 -0.36 -9.13 19.03
N PHE A 165 -1.38 -8.58 18.40
CA PHE A 165 -2.50 -7.99 19.12
C PHE A 165 -3.48 -9.10 19.53
N PRO A 166 -3.67 -9.36 20.84
CA PRO A 166 -4.50 -10.47 21.32
C PRO A 166 -6.00 -10.23 21.18
N VAL A 167 -6.39 -9.16 20.50
CA VAL A 167 -7.70 -8.58 20.60
C VAL A 167 -8.80 -9.48 20.00
N PHE A 168 -8.44 -10.46 19.13
CA PHE A 168 -9.46 -11.19 18.37
C PHE A 168 -9.01 -12.60 18.02
N GLU A 169 -9.74 -13.59 18.50
CA GLU A 169 -9.48 -15.00 18.16
C GLU A 169 -9.85 -15.34 16.69
N GLN A 170 -10.64 -14.49 16.02
CA GLN A 170 -11.15 -14.75 14.66
C GLN A 170 -11.11 -13.51 13.75
N ASP A 171 -10.59 -12.39 14.22
CA ASP A 171 -10.57 -11.14 13.46
C ASP A 171 -9.20 -10.95 12.78
N GLU A 172 -9.20 -10.50 11.55
CA GLU A 172 -8.00 -10.29 10.75
C GLU A 172 -7.79 -8.78 10.51
N VAL A 173 -6.56 -8.37 10.31
CA VAL A 173 -6.27 -6.98 9.91
C VAL A 173 -6.69 -6.78 8.46
N SER A 174 -7.55 -5.80 8.22
CA SER A 174 -7.95 -5.43 6.87
C SER A 174 -7.03 -4.41 6.25
N ASN A 175 -6.72 -3.36 6.99
CA ASN A 175 -5.91 -2.24 6.50
C ASN A 175 -5.11 -1.60 7.62
N VAL A 176 -4.00 -0.94 7.24
CA VAL A 176 -3.13 -0.22 8.17
C VAL A 176 -2.67 1.09 7.55
N TRP A 177 -2.72 2.17 8.33
CA TRP A 177 -2.32 3.51 7.89
C TRP A 177 -1.43 4.20 8.92
N LYS A 178 -0.56 5.08 8.45
CA LYS A 178 0.25 5.96 9.28
C LYS A 178 -0.53 7.26 9.53
N ILE A 179 -0.79 7.61 10.80
CA ILE A 179 -1.41 8.89 11.15
C ILE A 179 -0.34 9.98 11.12
N ASN A 180 0.74 9.78 11.88
CA ASN A 180 1.88 10.67 12.01
C ASN A 180 3.17 9.87 12.30
N ASN A 181 4.21 10.50 12.78
CA ASN A 181 5.48 9.82 13.10
C ASN A 181 5.44 8.97 14.39
N SER A 182 4.40 9.08 15.18
CA SER A 182 4.26 8.35 16.46
C SER A 182 3.17 7.29 16.42
N TYR A 183 2.11 7.48 15.62
CA TYR A 183 0.91 6.67 15.66
C TYR A 183 0.51 6.13 14.29
N GLY A 184 0.01 4.91 14.29
CA GLY A 184 -0.70 4.29 13.20
C GLY A 184 -2.12 3.92 13.59
N VAL A 185 -2.95 3.63 12.62
CA VAL A 185 -4.28 3.09 12.79
C VAL A 185 -4.42 1.82 11.95
N PHE A 186 -5.11 0.82 12.45
CA PHE A 186 -5.50 -0.32 11.65
C PHE A 186 -7.00 -0.62 11.81
N SER A 187 -7.57 -1.20 10.79
CA SER A 187 -8.91 -1.77 10.83
C SER A 187 -8.86 -3.29 10.77
N THR A 188 -9.92 -3.92 11.27
CA THR A 188 -10.09 -5.36 11.21
C THR A 188 -11.23 -5.74 10.27
N THR A 189 -11.38 -7.03 9.98
CA THR A 189 -12.47 -7.58 9.17
C THR A 189 -13.85 -7.38 9.82
N GLU A 190 -13.90 -7.26 11.16
CA GLU A 190 -15.09 -6.90 11.93
C GLU A 190 -15.36 -5.37 11.99
N GLU A 191 -14.70 -4.60 11.10
CA GLU A 191 -14.82 -3.14 11.00
C GLU A 191 -14.51 -2.38 12.30
N ARG A 192 -13.65 -2.94 13.15
CA ARG A 192 -13.11 -2.28 14.33
C ARG A 192 -11.85 -1.51 13.98
N TRP A 193 -11.62 -0.39 14.65
CA TRP A 193 -10.54 0.54 14.36
C TRP A 193 -9.70 0.78 15.60
N PHE A 194 -8.38 0.58 15.48
CA PHE A 194 -7.45 0.66 16.58
C PHE A 194 -6.30 1.60 16.30
N VAL A 195 -5.97 2.43 17.28
CA VAL A 195 -4.77 3.27 17.25
C VAL A 195 -3.66 2.54 17.98
N PHE A 196 -2.46 2.55 17.42
CA PHE A 196 -1.28 1.94 18.00
C PHE A 196 -0.05 2.84 17.87
N HIS A 197 0.91 2.66 18.78
CA HIS A 197 2.15 3.40 18.76
C HIS A 197 3.16 2.76 17.80
N LEU A 198 3.71 3.52 16.86
CA LEU A 198 4.56 2.99 15.77
C LEU A 198 5.89 2.39 16.24
N LYS A 199 6.46 2.88 17.37
CA LYS A 199 7.75 2.39 17.86
C LYS A 199 7.64 1.17 18.77
N THR A 200 6.58 1.10 19.58
CA THR A 200 6.39 0.04 20.57
C THR A 200 5.36 -1.00 20.14
N LEU A 201 4.58 -0.71 19.12
CA LEU A 201 3.42 -1.47 18.69
C LEU A 201 2.37 -1.69 19.79
N GLU A 202 2.37 -0.86 20.84
CA GLU A 202 1.34 -0.92 21.88
C GLU A 202 0.03 -0.34 21.37
N LEU A 203 -1.08 -1.02 21.69
CA LEU A 203 -2.41 -0.46 21.47
C LEU A 203 -2.61 0.74 22.39
N VAL A 204 -3.10 1.83 21.81
CA VAL A 204 -3.39 3.07 22.52
C VAL A 204 -4.87 3.15 22.84
N ASP A 205 -5.73 2.98 21.81
CA ASP A 205 -7.17 3.10 21.96
C ASP A 205 -7.91 2.41 20.81
N GLU A 206 -9.21 2.12 21.02
CA GLU A 206 -10.15 1.70 19.99
C GLU A 206 -10.99 2.90 19.55
N MET A 207 -10.89 3.25 18.27
CA MET A 207 -11.69 4.34 17.69
C MET A 207 -13.13 3.87 17.48
N LYS A 208 -14.07 4.58 18.07
CA LYS A 208 -15.50 4.39 17.79
C LYS A 208 -15.90 5.34 16.67
N LEU A 209 -15.94 4.82 15.45
CA LEU A 209 -16.57 5.55 14.35
C LEU A 209 -18.08 5.44 14.52
N GLU A 210 -18.80 6.58 14.54
CA GLU A 210 -20.24 6.56 14.42
C GLU A 210 -20.58 5.88 13.09
N LYS A 211 -21.16 4.70 13.15
CA LYS A 211 -21.47 3.90 11.95
C LYS A 211 -22.44 4.67 11.07
N CYS A 212 -22.19 4.63 9.76
CA CYS A 212 -23.22 4.99 8.79
C CYS A 212 -24.49 4.20 9.11
N HIS A 213 -25.61 4.88 9.17
CA HIS A 213 -26.87 4.29 9.62
C HIS A 213 -27.45 3.38 8.53
N GLY A 214 -27.50 2.06 8.76
CA GLY A 214 -28.12 1.08 7.85
C GLY A 214 -27.81 -0.37 8.23
N GLU A 215 -28.66 -1.31 7.81
CA GLU A 215 -28.50 -2.75 8.10
C GLU A 215 -27.22 -3.35 7.48
N TYR A 216 -26.72 -2.75 6.40
CA TYR A 216 -25.51 -3.16 5.68
C TYR A 216 -24.65 -1.94 5.39
N SER A 217 -23.99 -1.43 6.39
CA SER A 217 -23.09 -0.28 6.26
C SER A 217 -21.68 -0.63 6.74
N GLY A 218 -20.66 0.02 6.17
CA GLY A 218 -19.29 -0.18 6.56
C GLY A 218 -18.36 0.91 6.03
N VAL A 219 -17.06 0.74 6.30
CA VAL A 219 -16.01 1.61 5.77
C VAL A 219 -15.16 0.79 4.81
N ASP A 220 -15.15 1.15 3.53
CA ASP A 220 -14.41 0.37 2.52
C ASP A 220 -13.04 0.98 2.16
N THR A 221 -12.82 2.25 2.47
CA THR A 221 -11.56 2.91 2.12
C THR A 221 -11.25 4.06 3.08
N LEU A 222 -9.97 4.22 3.40
CA LEU A 222 -9.43 5.37 4.10
C LEU A 222 -8.49 6.14 3.17
N PHE A 223 -8.75 7.42 2.98
CA PHE A 223 -7.81 8.35 2.36
C PHE A 223 -7.18 9.20 3.45
N GLN A 224 -5.98 9.71 3.19
CA GLN A 224 -5.37 10.68 4.09
C GLN A 224 -4.76 11.87 3.34
N THR A 225 -4.93 13.02 3.93
CA THR A 225 -4.22 14.26 3.59
C THR A 225 -3.14 14.53 4.63
N SER A 226 -2.43 15.66 4.51
CA SER A 226 -1.53 16.12 5.56
C SER A 226 -2.22 16.26 6.93
N ASN A 227 -3.49 16.67 6.95
CA ASN A 227 -4.19 17.11 8.16
C ASN A 227 -5.39 16.24 8.53
N GLN A 228 -5.92 15.41 7.61
CA GLN A 228 -7.17 14.68 7.79
C GLN A 228 -7.03 13.20 7.45
N LEU A 229 -7.82 12.38 8.14
CA LEU A 229 -8.22 11.05 7.74
C LEU A 229 -9.64 11.15 7.16
N ILE A 230 -9.87 10.60 5.97
CA ILE A 230 -11.15 10.64 5.27
C ILE A 230 -11.59 9.21 5.03
N PHE A 231 -12.68 8.81 5.68
CA PHE A 231 -13.28 7.50 5.59
C PHE A 231 -14.37 7.51 4.52
N ARG A 232 -14.27 6.58 3.57
CA ARG A 232 -15.35 6.34 2.62
C ARG A 232 -16.29 5.30 3.21
N CYS A 233 -17.44 5.76 3.66
CA CYS A 233 -18.49 4.94 4.23
C CYS A 233 -19.47 4.54 3.14
N TYR A 234 -20.07 3.38 3.28
CA TYR A 234 -21.13 2.92 2.39
C TYR A 234 -22.31 2.37 3.19
N GLN A 235 -23.47 2.45 2.60
CA GLN A 235 -24.69 1.78 3.07
C GLN A 235 -25.46 1.22 1.88
N TYR A 236 -26.20 0.16 2.11
CA TYR A 236 -27.09 -0.40 1.11
C TYR A 236 -28.53 -0.12 1.52
N ASN A 237 -29.24 0.65 0.68
CA ASN A 237 -30.65 0.92 0.82
C ASN A 237 -31.40 0.34 -0.38
N GLU A 238 -32.29 -0.63 -0.15
CA GLU A 238 -33.11 -1.27 -1.19
C GLU A 238 -32.31 -1.74 -2.43
N GLY A 239 -31.11 -2.29 -2.18
CA GLY A 239 -30.20 -2.78 -3.25
C GLY A 239 -29.33 -1.70 -3.92
N THR A 240 -29.47 -0.45 -3.53
CA THR A 240 -28.62 0.65 -4.02
C THR A 240 -27.50 0.94 -3.03
N LYS A 241 -26.24 0.96 -3.50
CA LYS A 241 -25.09 1.36 -2.70
C LYS A 241 -25.01 2.89 -2.65
N GLU A 242 -25.23 3.44 -1.47
CA GLU A 242 -24.99 4.87 -1.20
C GLU A 242 -23.58 5.04 -0.60
N VAL A 243 -22.91 6.11 -0.92
CA VAL A 243 -21.54 6.42 -0.45
C VAL A 243 -21.54 7.77 0.22
N GLU A 244 -20.98 7.81 1.42
CA GLU A 244 -20.79 9.02 2.20
C GLU A 244 -19.31 9.12 2.63
N TYR A 245 -18.82 10.33 2.86
CA TYR A 245 -17.46 10.56 3.32
C TYR A 245 -17.48 11.22 4.70
N MET A 246 -16.79 10.61 5.65
CA MET A 246 -16.54 11.17 6.98
C MET A 246 -15.08 11.62 7.07
N SER A 247 -14.81 12.69 7.78
CA SER A 247 -13.42 13.16 7.99
C SER A 247 -13.14 13.42 9.46
N VAL A 248 -11.91 13.11 9.87
CA VAL A 248 -11.39 13.39 11.21
C VAL A 248 -10.09 14.18 11.06
N GLU A 249 -9.96 15.30 11.76
CA GLU A 249 -8.71 16.05 11.82
C GLU A 249 -7.67 15.26 12.62
N LYS A 250 -6.46 15.09 12.08
CA LYS A 250 -5.38 14.35 12.75
C LYS A 250 -5.02 14.92 14.11
N LYS A 251 -5.05 16.26 14.24
CA LYS A 251 -4.81 16.95 15.53
C LYS A 251 -5.85 16.61 16.61
N ASP A 252 -7.11 16.39 16.23
CA ASP A 252 -8.16 16.05 17.17
C ASP A 252 -7.97 14.60 17.66
N LEU A 253 -7.59 13.71 16.75
CA LEU A 253 -7.22 12.34 17.09
C LEU A 253 -5.99 12.29 18.02
N GLU A 254 -4.95 13.07 17.74
CA GLU A 254 -3.77 13.20 18.63
C GLU A 254 -4.16 13.69 20.02
N SER A 255 -5.03 14.69 20.10
CA SER A 255 -5.53 15.22 21.38
C SER A 255 -6.35 14.19 22.17
N MET A 256 -7.16 13.38 21.48
CA MET A 256 -7.90 12.28 22.11
C MET A 256 -6.97 11.20 22.67
N ILE A 257 -5.91 10.85 21.92
CA ILE A 257 -4.89 9.89 22.36
C ILE A 257 -4.15 10.38 23.60
N GLU A 258 -3.80 11.66 23.65
CA GLU A 258 -3.11 12.26 24.81
C GLU A 258 -3.98 12.31 26.05
N GLN A 259 -5.30 12.47 25.91
CA GLN A 259 -6.26 12.50 27.02
C GLN A 259 -6.59 11.10 27.57
N SER A 260 -6.37 10.05 26.77
CA SER A 260 -6.62 8.65 27.18
C SER A 260 -5.45 8.03 27.96
N ARG A 261 -4.33 8.75 28.10
CA ARG A 261 -3.15 8.39 28.89
C ARG A 261 -3.19 8.98 30.29
#